data_8b4748df7441f2961ea356564e0865cb
#
_entry.id   8b4748df7441f2961ea356564e0865cb
#
_cell.length_a   1.000
_cell.length_b   1.000
_cell.length_c   1.000
_cell.angle_alpha   90.00
_cell.angle_beta   90.00
_cell.angle_gamma   90.00
#
_symmetry.space_group_name_H-M   'P 1'
#
loop_
_entity.id
_entity.type
_entity.pdbx_description
1 polymer ?
#
loop_
_entity_poly.entity_id
_entity_poly.type
_entity_poly.pdbx_seq_one_letter_code
_entity_poly.pdbx_strand_id
1 'polypeptide(L)'
;MVVVLAAVAIGCALGAGGANGTGASATPTKLELGKQLYRKFCGQCHALTQALAAGFGSDKGLGQDGGPSFNNLKVPYNLSIVAVTEQFGGHELVVKRMTWDQLNQTAAFVALATKHNPYLARISDG
;
A
#
# COMPACT_ATOMS: atom_id res chain seq x y z
N MET A 1 -43.74 -54.20 33.29
CA MET A 1 -43.39 -53.47 32.06
C MET A 1 -42.23 -52.54 32.38
N VAL A 2 -41.02 -53.02 32.15
CA VAL A 2 -39.78 -52.31 32.53
C VAL A 2 -39.22 -51.66 31.28
N VAL A 3 -39.13 -50.33 31.26
CA VAL A 3 -38.54 -49.58 30.18
C VAL A 3 -37.07 -49.31 30.55
N VAL A 4 -36.18 -49.93 29.78
CA VAL A 4 -34.73 -49.71 29.92
C VAL A 4 -34.34 -48.56 28.98
N LEU A 5 -33.94 -47.42 29.56
CA LEU A 5 -33.38 -46.28 28.83
C LEU A 5 -31.87 -46.50 28.66
N ALA A 6 -31.45 -46.74 27.41
CA ALA A 6 -30.04 -46.79 27.05
C ALA A 6 -29.52 -45.36 26.84
N ALA A 7 -28.60 -44.94 27.68
CA ALA A 7 -27.87 -43.68 27.53
C ALA A 7 -26.73 -43.89 26.54
N VAL A 8 -26.81 -43.22 25.41
CA VAL A 8 -25.71 -43.12 24.42
C VAL A 8 -24.80 -41.97 24.83
N ALA A 9 -23.63 -42.29 25.32
CA ALA A 9 -22.58 -41.33 25.60
C ALA A 9 -21.84 -40.99 24.27
N ILE A 10 -22.10 -39.83 23.73
CA ILE A 10 -21.33 -39.28 22.61
C ILE A 10 -20.06 -38.64 23.17
N GLY A 11 -18.95 -39.34 23.05
CA GLY A 11 -17.64 -38.84 23.41
C GLY A 11 -17.17 -37.81 22.38
N CYS A 12 -17.23 -36.52 22.68
CA CYS A 12 -16.51 -35.50 21.96
C CYS A 12 -15.03 -35.58 22.29
N ALA A 13 -14.26 -36.17 21.38
CA ALA A 13 -12.81 -36.06 21.40
C ALA A 13 -12.43 -34.62 21.04
N LEU A 14 -12.11 -33.83 22.06
CA LEU A 14 -11.48 -32.52 21.88
C LEU A 14 -10.05 -32.75 21.38
N GLY A 15 -9.86 -32.74 20.07
CA GLY A 15 -8.56 -32.64 19.44
C GLY A 15 -7.98 -31.26 19.75
N ALA A 16 -7.09 -31.21 20.73
CA ALA A 16 -6.26 -30.06 21.02
C ALA A 16 -5.23 -29.91 19.90
N GLY A 17 -5.67 -29.37 18.75
CA GLY A 17 -4.77 -28.86 17.72
C GLY A 17 -4.20 -27.52 18.19
N GLY A 18 -3.09 -27.57 18.90
CA GLY A 18 -2.31 -26.39 19.27
C GLY A 18 -1.71 -25.76 18.03
N ALA A 19 -2.45 -24.89 17.36
CA ALA A 19 -1.88 -23.94 16.42
C ALA A 19 -1.24 -22.79 17.22
N ASN A 20 -0.06 -23.03 17.76
CA ASN A 20 0.82 -21.97 18.21
C ASN A 20 1.38 -21.24 16.97
N GLY A 21 0.49 -20.54 16.29
CA GLY A 21 0.86 -19.46 15.39
C GLY A 21 1.31 -18.28 16.23
N THR A 22 2.50 -18.36 16.80
CA THR A 22 3.23 -17.17 17.20
C THR A 22 3.54 -16.44 15.90
N GLY A 23 2.60 -15.62 15.46
CA GLY A 23 2.82 -14.63 14.43
C GLY A 23 3.88 -13.67 14.95
N ALA A 24 5.15 -14.03 14.76
CA ALA A 24 6.23 -13.08 14.86
C ALA A 24 5.86 -11.95 13.89
N SER A 25 5.48 -10.80 14.44
CA SER A 25 5.23 -9.60 13.66
C SER A 25 6.57 -9.24 13.02
N ALA A 26 6.80 -9.74 11.81
CA ALA A 26 8.03 -9.44 11.09
C ALA A 26 8.08 -7.92 10.91
N THR A 27 9.20 -7.34 11.33
CA THR A 27 9.44 -5.91 11.11
C THR A 27 9.31 -5.64 9.60
N PRO A 28 8.43 -4.70 9.19
CA PRO A 28 8.22 -4.44 7.78
C PRO A 28 9.53 -4.00 7.14
N THR A 29 9.78 -4.47 5.92
CA THR A 29 10.93 -4.00 5.14
C THR A 29 10.78 -2.51 4.87
N LYS A 30 11.88 -1.81 4.56
CA LYS A 30 11.83 -0.39 4.18
C LYS A 30 10.87 -0.13 3.01
N LEU A 31 10.78 -1.09 2.09
CA LEU A 31 9.88 -1.01 0.94
C LEU A 31 8.41 -1.15 1.35
N GLU A 32 8.11 -2.10 2.22
CA GLU A 32 6.74 -2.26 2.73
C GLU A 32 6.31 -1.06 3.58
N LEU A 33 7.22 -0.52 4.36
CA LEU A 33 6.96 0.71 5.11
C LEU A 33 6.71 1.89 4.17
N GLY A 34 7.51 2.04 3.11
CA GLY A 34 7.29 3.06 2.07
C GLY A 34 5.93 2.93 1.39
N LYS A 35 5.48 1.71 1.11
CA LYS A 35 4.15 1.42 0.58
C LYS A 35 3.02 1.83 1.54
N GLN A 36 3.16 1.52 2.82
CA GLN A 36 2.19 1.91 3.84
C GLN A 36 2.12 3.44 3.99
N LEU A 37 3.27 4.10 4.01
CA LEU A 37 3.37 5.56 4.06
C LEU A 37 2.75 6.21 2.81
N TYR A 38 3.01 5.65 1.62
CA TYR A 38 2.37 6.11 0.39
C TYR A 38 0.85 6.06 0.49
N ARG A 39 0.29 4.93 0.92
CA ARG A 39 -1.16 4.79 1.10
C ARG A 39 -1.74 5.83 2.05
N LYS A 40 -1.00 6.12 3.13
CA LYS A 40 -1.44 7.05 4.17
C LYS A 40 -1.40 8.51 3.72
N PHE A 41 -0.36 8.93 3.00
CA PHE A 41 -0.09 10.34 2.73
C PHE A 41 -0.30 10.75 1.28
N CYS A 42 -0.08 9.85 0.33
CA CYS A 42 -0.09 10.13 -1.11
C CYS A 42 -1.27 9.49 -1.82
N GLY A 43 -1.67 8.31 -1.38
CA GLY A 43 -2.66 7.46 -2.04
C GLY A 43 -4.08 8.02 -2.07
N GLN A 44 -4.37 9.06 -1.32
CA GLN A 44 -5.65 9.77 -1.40
C GLN A 44 -5.72 10.60 -2.69
N CYS A 45 -4.62 11.19 -3.11
CA CYS A 45 -4.57 12.06 -4.29
C CYS A 45 -3.97 11.36 -5.52
N HIS A 46 -3.02 10.44 -5.32
CA HIS A 46 -2.30 9.76 -6.40
C HIS A 46 -2.65 8.28 -6.46
N ALA A 47 -3.23 7.84 -7.57
CA ALA A 47 -3.46 6.41 -7.81
C ALA A 47 -2.14 5.68 -8.06
N LEU A 48 -1.95 4.52 -7.43
CA LEU A 48 -0.84 3.61 -7.67
C LEU A 48 -1.27 2.19 -7.31
N THR A 49 -1.43 1.34 -8.32
CA THR A 49 -1.93 -0.03 -8.17
C THR A 49 -1.03 -0.87 -7.25
N GLN A 50 0.29 -0.72 -7.35
CA GLN A 50 1.25 -1.42 -6.50
C GLN A 50 1.11 -1.07 -5.02
N ALA A 51 0.55 0.10 -4.72
CA ALA A 51 0.21 0.53 -3.36
C ALA A 51 -1.24 0.21 -2.97
N LEU A 52 -2.06 -0.34 -3.86
CA LEU A 52 -3.51 -0.49 -3.68
C LEU A 52 -4.18 0.85 -3.35
N ALA A 53 -3.70 1.93 -3.97
CA ALA A 53 -4.19 3.28 -3.80
C ALA A 53 -4.96 3.73 -5.04
N ALA A 54 -6.22 4.13 -4.87
CA ALA A 54 -7.10 4.54 -5.97
C ALA A 54 -6.95 6.02 -6.35
N GLY A 55 -6.48 6.86 -5.42
CA GLY A 55 -6.45 8.31 -5.61
C GLY A 55 -7.85 8.93 -5.74
N PHE A 56 -7.93 10.24 -5.85
CA PHE A 56 -9.15 10.94 -6.26
C PHE A 56 -9.25 11.06 -7.79
N GLY A 57 -8.11 11.00 -8.48
CA GLY A 57 -8.07 11.00 -9.93
C GLY A 57 -8.40 9.62 -10.47
N SER A 58 -9.42 9.51 -11.30
CA SER A 58 -9.54 8.35 -12.18
C SER A 58 -8.28 8.25 -13.03
N ASP A 59 -7.99 7.07 -13.60
CA ASP A 59 -6.90 6.87 -14.58
C ASP A 59 -6.98 7.79 -15.81
N LYS A 60 -7.96 8.67 -15.85
CA LYS A 60 -8.30 9.55 -16.98
C LYS A 60 -7.61 10.91 -16.96
N GLY A 61 -6.53 11.08 -16.22
CA GLY A 61 -5.74 12.29 -16.30
C GLY A 61 -5.82 13.18 -15.07
N LEU A 62 -5.28 14.38 -15.19
CA LEU A 62 -5.24 15.40 -14.16
C LEU A 62 -6.65 15.73 -13.65
N GLY A 63 -7.10 15.03 -12.62
CA GLY A 63 -8.35 15.36 -11.93
C GLY A 63 -8.20 16.74 -11.28
N GLN A 64 -9.24 17.54 -11.31
CA GLN A 64 -9.20 18.90 -10.73
C GLN A 64 -8.96 18.88 -9.21
N ASP A 65 -9.20 17.74 -8.56
CA ASP A 65 -9.16 17.60 -7.10
C ASP A 65 -8.10 16.60 -6.60
N GLY A 66 -7.25 16.06 -7.47
CA GLY A 66 -6.22 15.08 -7.10
C GLY A 66 -4.95 15.21 -7.94
N GLY A 67 -3.90 14.54 -7.50
CA GLY A 67 -2.65 14.46 -8.25
C GLY A 67 -2.75 13.51 -9.45
N PRO A 68 -1.75 13.52 -10.36
CA PRO A 68 -1.71 12.57 -11.46
C PRO A 68 -1.64 11.12 -10.96
N SER A 69 -2.25 10.20 -11.72
CA SER A 69 -2.09 8.78 -11.48
C SER A 69 -0.65 8.35 -11.78
N PHE A 70 -0.04 7.63 -10.84
CA PHE A 70 1.31 7.09 -11.03
C PHE A 70 1.32 5.74 -11.75
N ASN A 71 0.15 5.18 -12.06
CA ASN A 71 0.06 3.93 -12.82
C ASN A 71 0.68 4.02 -14.21
N ASN A 72 0.66 5.20 -14.81
CA ASN A 72 1.15 5.47 -16.16
C ASN A 72 2.35 6.42 -16.21
N LEU A 73 2.95 6.71 -15.07
CA LEU A 73 4.08 7.60 -14.96
C LEU A 73 5.31 6.86 -14.43
N LYS A 74 6.48 7.27 -14.90
CA LYS A 74 7.75 6.95 -14.24
C LYS A 74 8.10 8.11 -13.32
N VAL A 75 8.09 7.86 -12.03
CA VAL A 75 8.34 8.88 -11.01
C VAL A 75 9.70 8.61 -10.37
N PRO A 76 10.76 9.34 -10.77
CA PRO A 76 12.06 9.21 -10.15
C PRO A 76 12.04 9.59 -8.67
N TYR A 77 12.92 8.99 -7.88
CA TYR A 77 13.06 9.30 -6.46
C TYR A 77 13.16 10.80 -6.17
N ASN A 78 14.04 11.51 -6.88
CA ASN A 78 14.26 12.94 -6.68
C ASN A 78 13.02 13.78 -6.99
N LEU A 79 12.22 13.37 -7.96
CA LEU A 79 10.98 14.10 -8.29
C LEU A 79 9.99 14.04 -7.13
N SER A 80 9.84 12.89 -6.47
CA SER A 80 8.99 12.76 -5.28
C SER A 80 9.47 13.65 -4.14
N ILE A 81 10.78 13.71 -3.91
CA ILE A 81 11.36 14.56 -2.88
C ILE A 81 11.08 16.04 -3.18
N VAL A 82 11.42 16.51 -4.38
CA VAL A 82 11.25 17.90 -4.80
C VAL A 82 9.77 18.31 -4.76
N ALA A 83 8.87 17.49 -5.29
CA ALA A 83 7.45 17.80 -5.32
C ALA A 83 6.88 18.06 -3.91
N VAL A 84 7.30 17.29 -2.91
CA VAL A 84 6.85 17.46 -1.53
C VAL A 84 7.57 18.61 -0.83
N THR A 85 8.89 18.71 -0.95
CA THR A 85 9.68 19.74 -0.25
C THR A 85 9.42 21.14 -0.78
N GLU A 86 9.24 21.28 -2.08
CA GLU A 86 8.87 22.55 -2.73
C GLU A 86 7.35 22.80 -2.73
N GLN A 87 6.58 21.91 -2.12
CA GLN A 87 5.14 22.03 -1.90
C GLN A 87 4.32 22.22 -3.18
N PHE A 88 4.77 21.67 -4.31
CA PHE A 88 4.03 21.76 -5.57
C PHE A 88 2.66 21.07 -5.45
N GLY A 89 1.63 21.69 -6.03
CA GLY A 89 0.33 21.06 -6.23
C GLY A 89 -0.39 20.61 -4.96
N GLY A 90 -0.27 21.34 -3.85
CA GLY A 90 -0.99 21.03 -2.62
C GLY A 90 -0.23 20.12 -1.64
N HIS A 91 1.06 19.90 -1.84
CA HIS A 91 1.88 19.08 -0.94
C HIS A 91 2.23 19.74 0.40
N GLU A 92 1.83 20.98 0.65
CA GLU A 92 2.07 21.68 1.92
C GLU A 92 1.50 20.95 3.14
N LEU A 93 0.40 20.20 2.97
CA LEU A 93 -0.17 19.38 4.04
C LEU A 93 0.64 18.11 4.28
N VAL A 94 1.26 17.57 3.24
CA VAL A 94 2.07 16.35 3.30
C VAL A 94 3.38 16.64 4.01
N VAL A 95 4.09 17.70 3.61
CA VAL A 95 5.39 18.09 4.20
C VAL A 95 5.30 18.35 5.70
N LYS A 96 4.17 18.86 6.19
CA LYS A 96 3.94 19.10 7.62
C LYS A 96 3.66 17.83 8.43
N ARG A 97 3.33 16.71 7.77
CA ARG A 97 2.90 15.47 8.42
C ARG A 97 3.88 14.32 8.27
N MET A 98 4.86 14.45 7.40
CA MET A 98 5.87 13.42 7.17
C MET A 98 7.22 13.85 7.74
N THR A 99 7.91 12.91 8.38
CA THR A 99 9.34 13.11 8.69
C THR A 99 10.17 12.93 7.41
N TRP A 100 11.41 13.41 7.44
CA TRP A 100 12.35 13.24 6.34
C TRP A 100 12.57 11.76 5.99
N ASP A 101 12.72 10.90 6.99
CA ASP A 101 12.88 9.45 6.77
C ASP A 101 11.65 8.82 6.12
N GLN A 102 10.46 9.22 6.55
CA GLN A 102 9.21 8.75 5.94
C GLN A 102 9.09 9.19 4.48
N LEU A 103 9.45 10.43 4.17
CA LEU A 103 9.47 10.93 2.80
C LEU A 103 10.44 10.14 1.93
N ASN A 104 11.68 9.90 2.42
CA ASN A 104 12.68 9.11 1.71
C ASN A 104 12.22 7.67 1.43
N GLN A 105 11.61 7.02 2.41
CA GLN A 105 11.07 5.66 2.25
C GLN A 105 9.93 5.62 1.24
N THR A 106 9.04 6.62 1.27
CA THR A 106 7.95 6.76 0.33
C THR A 106 8.46 7.01 -1.09
N ALA A 107 9.39 7.92 -1.27
CA ALA A 107 10.01 8.23 -2.55
C ALA A 107 10.74 7.01 -3.17
N ALA A 108 11.45 6.24 -2.34
CA ALA A 108 12.10 5.01 -2.76
C ALA A 108 11.10 3.95 -3.24
N PHE A 109 9.99 3.78 -2.51
CA PHE A 109 8.90 2.90 -2.92
C PHE A 109 8.28 3.34 -4.25
N VAL A 110 7.94 4.62 -4.41
CA VAL A 110 7.35 5.17 -5.64
C VAL A 110 8.27 4.97 -6.82
N ALA A 111 9.55 5.30 -6.68
CA ALA A 111 10.54 5.13 -7.74
C ALA A 111 10.67 3.66 -8.19
N LEU A 112 10.64 2.72 -7.25
CA LEU A 112 10.68 1.29 -7.58
C LEU A 112 9.38 0.81 -8.21
N ALA A 113 8.24 1.19 -7.66
CA ALA A 113 6.91 0.78 -8.13
C ALA A 113 6.60 1.29 -9.55
N THR A 114 7.15 2.45 -9.92
CA THR A 114 6.95 3.08 -11.24
C THR A 114 8.10 2.84 -12.23
N LYS A 115 9.15 2.11 -11.83
CA LYS A 115 10.37 1.89 -12.64
C LYS A 115 10.10 1.26 -14.00
N HIS A 116 9.17 0.32 -14.06
CA HIS A 116 8.84 -0.47 -15.25
C HIS A 116 7.48 -0.09 -15.84
N ASN A 117 7.14 1.18 -15.82
CA ASN A 117 5.86 1.60 -16.37
C ASN A 117 5.83 1.37 -17.89
N PRO A 118 4.91 0.53 -18.42
CA PRO A 118 4.88 0.14 -19.82
C PRO A 118 4.58 1.30 -20.78
N TYR A 119 4.03 2.40 -20.27
CA TYR A 119 3.73 3.57 -21.11
C TYR A 119 5.00 4.27 -21.64
N LEU A 120 6.07 4.27 -20.84
CA LEU A 120 7.32 4.91 -21.25
C LEU A 120 8.20 4.02 -22.13
N ALA A 121 8.03 2.70 -22.07
CA ALA A 121 8.70 1.79 -23.00
C ALA A 121 8.27 2.04 -24.46
N ARG A 122 7.04 2.50 -24.68
CA ARG A 122 6.55 2.82 -26.04
C ARG A 122 7.05 4.14 -26.61
N ILE A 123 7.53 5.04 -25.76
CA ILE A 123 8.03 6.36 -26.21
C ILE A 123 9.51 6.27 -26.57
N SER A 124 10.25 5.32 -25.98
CA SER A 124 11.68 5.13 -26.27
C SER A 124 11.96 4.36 -27.57
N ASP A 125 10.95 3.68 -28.13
CA ASP A 125 11.08 2.87 -29.35
C ASP A 125 10.56 3.60 -30.61
N GLY A 126 10.23 4.85 -30.50
CA GLY A 126 9.87 5.80 -31.59
C GLY A 126 10.90 6.89 -31.70
#